data_7b91276f9f5e44c109a172b80966a205
#
_entry.id   7b91276f9f5e44c109a172b80966a205
#
_cell.length_a   1.000
_cell.length_b   1.000
_cell.length_c   1.000
_cell.angle_alpha   90.00
_cell.angle_beta   90.00
_cell.angle_gamma   90.00
#
_symmetry.space_group_name_H-M   'P 1'
#
loop_
_entity.id
_entity.type
_entity.pdbx_description
1 polymer ?
#
loop_
_entity_poly.entity_id
_entity_poly.type
_entity_poly.pdbx_seq_one_letter_code
_entity_poly.pdbx_strand_id
1 'polypeptide(L)'
;MGGYILKRLVSAIPVLLGITVIVFLIMAMIPGDPATAILGSYATPENVERLNRHLGLDEPLWRQYFIWLGNLMQGDFGRSFALNRPVLDEILDRFSATLILAGTAFVLCSLLGILAGVVSAARQYGLADKAITFVVILGISVPSFFLGMMMILLFAVQLRWFPVSGMYSIWGGGDLPDLIRHLTMPALALSVVATGVIARLSRGAMLEVLRQDFIRTARAKGVHERRVIWGHALRAAMVSIIPVLGIQAGFVLSGAVYIEMVFQWPGVGRMLVDGILKRDILLVQGGVVFVAACYVGFNIVVDVAQSLLDPRIRT
;
A
#
# COMPACT_ATOMS: atom_id res chain seq x y z
N MET A 1 -0.11 -22.18 -17.03
CA MET A 1 -0.23 -20.72 -16.79
C MET A 1 -1.67 -20.23 -16.83
N GLY A 2 -2.41 -20.39 -17.96
CA GLY A 2 -3.78 -19.89 -18.06
C GLY A 2 -4.73 -20.41 -16.97
N GLY A 3 -4.69 -21.73 -16.68
CA GLY A 3 -5.51 -22.32 -15.60
C GLY A 3 -5.18 -21.79 -14.19
N TYR A 4 -3.90 -21.53 -13.91
CA TYR A 4 -3.48 -20.92 -12.65
C TYR A 4 -4.02 -19.49 -12.48
N ILE A 5 -3.87 -18.67 -13.52
CA ILE A 5 -4.39 -17.28 -13.52
C ILE A 5 -5.92 -17.30 -13.38
N LEU A 6 -6.61 -18.17 -14.12
CA LEU A 6 -8.06 -18.30 -14.03
C LEU A 6 -8.50 -18.70 -12.61
N LYS A 7 -7.82 -19.67 -12.00
CA LYS A 7 -8.11 -20.09 -10.60
C LYS A 7 -7.93 -18.92 -9.62
N ARG A 8 -6.90 -18.09 -9.79
CA ARG A 8 -6.65 -16.90 -8.97
C ARG A 8 -7.71 -15.82 -9.17
N LEU A 9 -8.11 -15.57 -10.41
CA LEU A 9 -9.20 -14.63 -10.72
C LEU A 9 -10.53 -15.11 -10.12
N VAL A 10 -10.85 -16.39 -10.24
CA VAL A 10 -12.07 -16.97 -9.65
C VAL A 10 -12.03 -16.89 -8.12
N SER A 11 -10.88 -17.16 -7.49
CA SER A 11 -10.74 -17.04 -6.04
C SER A 11 -10.78 -15.60 -5.52
N ALA A 12 -10.54 -14.61 -6.36
CA ALA A 12 -10.66 -13.19 -6.02
C ALA A 12 -12.13 -12.73 -5.90
N ILE A 13 -13.04 -13.35 -6.66
CA ILE A 13 -14.46 -12.97 -6.67
C ILE A 13 -15.11 -13.05 -5.28
N PRO A 14 -15.06 -14.18 -4.54
CA PRO A 14 -15.65 -14.26 -3.21
C PRO A 14 -15.01 -13.30 -2.21
N VAL A 15 -13.71 -13.00 -2.35
CA VAL A 15 -13.02 -12.02 -1.51
C VAL A 15 -13.58 -10.61 -1.76
N LEU A 16 -13.68 -10.19 -3.02
CA LEU A 16 -14.23 -8.89 -3.37
C LEU A 16 -15.71 -8.77 -2.97
N LEU A 17 -16.51 -9.81 -3.20
CA LEU A 17 -17.91 -9.83 -2.76
C LEU A 17 -18.01 -9.74 -1.23
N GLY A 18 -17.15 -10.46 -0.48
CA GLY A 18 -17.11 -10.36 0.97
C GLY A 18 -16.78 -8.94 1.44
N ILE A 19 -15.83 -8.28 0.78
CA ILE A 19 -15.47 -6.88 1.08
C ILE A 19 -16.65 -5.95 0.79
N THR A 20 -17.35 -6.08 -0.34
CA THR A 20 -18.51 -5.26 -0.64
C THR A 20 -19.61 -5.40 0.41
N VAL A 21 -19.90 -6.63 0.86
CA VAL A 21 -20.88 -6.89 1.93
C VAL A 21 -20.44 -6.23 3.24
N ILE A 22 -19.19 -6.44 3.65
CA ILE A 22 -18.67 -5.90 4.91
C ILE A 22 -18.72 -4.37 4.91
N VAL A 23 -18.23 -3.74 3.83
CA VAL A 23 -18.20 -2.28 3.72
C VAL A 23 -19.61 -1.72 3.72
N PHE A 24 -20.54 -2.32 2.96
CA PHE A 24 -21.93 -1.90 2.93
C PHE A 24 -22.57 -1.98 4.32
N LEU A 25 -22.40 -3.11 5.03
CA LEU A 25 -22.94 -3.29 6.37
C LEU A 25 -22.35 -2.30 7.39
N ILE A 26 -21.01 -2.11 7.38
CA ILE A 26 -20.36 -1.14 8.26
C ILE A 26 -20.95 0.25 8.04
N MET A 27 -21.09 0.67 6.78
CA MET A 27 -21.63 2.00 6.47
C MET A 27 -23.11 2.13 6.83
N ALA A 28 -23.89 1.06 6.67
CA ALA A 28 -25.30 1.03 7.10
C ALA A 28 -25.47 1.05 8.64
N MET A 29 -24.47 0.62 9.41
CA MET A 29 -24.48 0.65 10.89
C MET A 29 -24.05 1.99 11.48
N ILE A 30 -23.48 2.89 10.68
CA ILE A 30 -23.07 4.22 11.18
C ILE A 30 -24.32 5.00 11.58
N PRO A 31 -24.43 5.44 12.85
CA PRO A 31 -25.61 6.18 13.30
C PRO A 31 -25.72 7.54 12.62
N GLY A 32 -26.89 7.84 12.08
CA GLY A 32 -27.22 9.08 11.37
C GLY A 32 -27.95 8.81 10.06
N ASP A 33 -28.77 9.75 9.65
CA ASP A 33 -29.46 9.68 8.36
C ASP A 33 -28.57 10.31 7.27
N PRO A 34 -28.19 9.54 6.23
CA PRO A 34 -27.39 10.05 5.12
C PRO A 34 -28.05 11.28 4.46
N ALA A 35 -29.36 11.27 4.28
CA ALA A 35 -30.08 12.38 3.68
C ALA A 35 -29.95 13.66 4.51
N THR A 36 -29.98 13.56 5.84
CA THR A 36 -29.75 14.70 6.72
C THR A 36 -28.33 15.25 6.57
N ALA A 37 -27.33 14.37 6.47
CA ALA A 37 -25.93 14.76 6.25
C ALA A 37 -25.73 15.48 4.90
N ILE A 38 -26.41 15.03 3.85
CA ILE A 38 -26.38 15.62 2.52
C ILE A 38 -27.04 16.99 2.49
N LEU A 39 -28.22 17.11 3.09
CA LEU A 39 -29.01 18.34 3.08
C LEU A 39 -28.46 19.42 4.02
N GLY A 40 -27.70 19.03 5.05
CA GLY A 40 -27.10 19.97 6.00
C GLY A 40 -28.16 20.95 6.56
N SER A 41 -27.94 22.26 6.33
CA SER A 41 -28.86 23.30 6.76
C SER A 41 -30.24 23.29 6.06
N TYR A 42 -30.40 22.55 4.96
CA TYR A 42 -31.66 22.37 4.25
C TYR A 42 -32.40 21.09 4.64
N ALA A 43 -32.01 20.43 5.71
CA ALA A 43 -32.59 19.18 6.20
C ALA A 43 -33.94 19.45 6.90
N THR A 44 -34.98 19.77 6.13
CA THR A 44 -36.35 19.73 6.58
C THR A 44 -36.90 18.31 6.51
N PRO A 45 -37.86 17.90 7.37
CA PRO A 45 -38.46 16.56 7.36
C PRO A 45 -38.92 16.15 5.94
N GLU A 46 -39.55 17.09 5.21
CA GLU A 46 -40.04 16.85 3.85
C GLU A 46 -38.89 16.61 2.83
N ASN A 47 -37.82 17.40 2.91
CA ASN A 47 -36.66 17.25 2.04
C ASN A 47 -35.91 15.94 2.32
N VAL A 48 -35.78 15.57 3.59
CA VAL A 48 -35.15 14.32 4.03
C VAL A 48 -35.93 13.12 3.48
N GLU A 49 -37.27 13.11 3.67
CA GLU A 49 -38.11 12.03 3.15
C GLU A 49 -38.07 11.93 1.61
N ARG A 50 -38.08 13.05 0.93
CA ARG A 50 -37.96 13.09 -0.53
C ARG A 50 -36.62 12.55 -1.00
N LEU A 51 -35.53 12.91 -0.33
CA LEU A 51 -34.20 12.45 -0.67
C LEU A 51 -34.01 10.97 -0.34
N ASN A 52 -34.54 10.49 0.80
CA ASN A 52 -34.50 9.07 1.16
C ASN A 52 -35.21 8.20 0.13
N ARG A 53 -36.38 8.62 -0.33
CA ARG A 53 -37.10 7.94 -1.42
C ARG A 53 -36.34 7.97 -2.75
N HIS A 54 -35.70 9.10 -3.07
CA HIS A 54 -34.93 9.23 -4.31
C HIS A 54 -33.67 8.36 -4.31
N LEU A 55 -33.02 8.22 -3.17
CA LEU A 55 -31.83 7.40 -2.98
C LEU A 55 -32.15 5.93 -2.67
N GLY A 56 -33.43 5.59 -2.48
CA GLY A 56 -33.86 4.24 -2.13
C GLY A 56 -33.47 3.80 -0.71
N LEU A 57 -33.21 4.74 0.18
CA LEU A 57 -32.82 4.46 1.57
C LEU A 57 -33.98 3.92 2.42
N ASP A 58 -35.22 4.09 1.96
CA ASP A 58 -36.42 3.51 2.58
C ASP A 58 -36.60 2.02 2.25
N GLU A 59 -35.83 1.47 1.30
CA GLU A 59 -35.90 0.08 0.91
C GLU A 59 -35.18 -0.83 1.93
N PRO A 60 -35.52 -2.13 2.02
CA PRO A 60 -34.81 -3.07 2.86
C PRO A 60 -33.32 -3.12 2.52
N LEU A 61 -32.43 -3.29 3.52
CA LEU A 61 -30.98 -3.24 3.36
C LEU A 61 -30.44 -4.19 2.25
N TRP A 62 -31.02 -5.38 2.12
CA TRP A 62 -30.62 -6.31 1.07
C TRP A 62 -30.89 -5.74 -0.34
N ARG A 63 -32.00 -5.00 -0.52
CA ARG A 63 -32.34 -4.38 -1.82
C ARG A 63 -31.41 -3.21 -2.12
N GLN A 64 -31.14 -2.36 -1.12
CA GLN A 64 -30.15 -1.30 -1.22
C GLN A 64 -28.77 -1.84 -1.63
N TYR A 65 -28.32 -2.95 -1.02
CA TYR A 65 -27.06 -3.60 -1.36
C TYR A 65 -27.01 -4.06 -2.82
N PHE A 66 -28.05 -4.75 -3.32
CA PHE A 66 -28.05 -5.23 -4.69
C PHE A 66 -28.15 -4.10 -5.73
N ILE A 67 -28.86 -3.01 -5.43
CA ILE A 67 -28.89 -1.81 -6.26
C ILE A 67 -27.52 -1.18 -6.33
N TRP A 68 -26.90 -0.95 -5.18
CA TRP A 68 -25.54 -0.39 -5.08
C TRP A 68 -24.50 -1.28 -5.79
N LEU A 69 -24.53 -2.58 -5.56
CA LEU A 69 -23.62 -3.52 -6.22
C LEU A 69 -23.82 -3.54 -7.73
N GLY A 70 -25.07 -3.48 -8.20
CA GLY A 70 -25.41 -3.42 -9.63
C GLY A 70 -24.86 -2.16 -10.30
N ASN A 71 -24.97 -1.00 -9.66
CA ASN A 71 -24.39 0.26 -10.13
C ASN A 71 -22.86 0.19 -10.16
N LEU A 72 -22.26 -0.34 -9.09
CA LEU A 72 -20.80 -0.54 -8.99
C LEU A 72 -20.26 -1.43 -10.12
N MET A 73 -20.96 -2.51 -10.46
CA MET A 73 -20.58 -3.41 -11.56
C MET A 73 -20.66 -2.74 -12.94
N GLN A 74 -21.47 -1.70 -13.08
CA GLN A 74 -21.58 -0.87 -14.29
C GLN A 74 -20.56 0.27 -14.31
N GLY A 75 -19.71 0.38 -13.28
CA GLY A 75 -18.71 1.45 -13.12
C GLY A 75 -19.27 2.74 -12.52
N ASP A 76 -20.53 2.72 -12.07
CA ASP A 76 -21.12 3.85 -11.35
C ASP A 76 -20.88 3.69 -9.85
N PHE A 77 -19.91 4.45 -9.36
CA PHE A 77 -19.54 4.53 -7.94
C PHE A 77 -20.40 5.56 -7.18
N GLY A 78 -21.32 6.21 -7.88
CA GLY A 78 -22.14 7.28 -7.34
C GLY A 78 -21.40 8.62 -7.29
N ARG A 79 -22.00 9.57 -6.57
CA ARG A 79 -21.47 10.93 -6.41
C ARG A 79 -21.16 11.23 -4.95
N SER A 80 -19.96 11.76 -4.70
CA SER A 80 -19.57 12.28 -3.39
C SER A 80 -20.42 13.49 -3.03
N PHE A 81 -21.04 13.45 -1.85
CA PHE A 81 -21.83 14.56 -1.36
C PHE A 81 -20.96 15.69 -0.84
N ALA A 82 -19.84 15.35 -0.18
CA ALA A 82 -18.94 16.32 0.39
C ALA A 82 -18.15 17.11 -0.67
N LEU A 83 -17.84 16.46 -1.81
CA LEU A 83 -17.02 17.04 -2.89
C LEU A 83 -17.86 17.46 -4.10
N ASN A 84 -19.12 17.05 -4.17
CA ASN A 84 -20.04 17.27 -5.29
C ASN A 84 -19.47 16.84 -6.65
N ARG A 85 -18.69 15.74 -6.67
CA ARG A 85 -18.03 15.15 -7.83
C ARG A 85 -18.33 13.66 -7.96
N PRO A 86 -18.23 13.04 -9.14
CA PRO A 86 -18.28 11.58 -9.28
C PRO A 86 -17.20 10.93 -8.42
N VAL A 87 -17.56 9.87 -7.69
CA VAL A 87 -16.64 9.18 -6.76
C VAL A 87 -15.46 8.56 -7.50
N LEU A 88 -15.72 7.95 -8.67
CA LEU A 88 -14.65 7.30 -9.45
C LEU A 88 -13.60 8.31 -9.92
N ASP A 89 -14.00 9.49 -10.38
CA ASP A 89 -13.08 10.53 -10.83
C ASP A 89 -12.18 10.99 -9.66
N GLU A 90 -12.77 11.21 -8.47
CA GLU A 90 -12.01 11.62 -7.30
C GLU A 90 -11.02 10.53 -6.86
N ILE A 91 -11.42 9.25 -6.92
CA ILE A 91 -10.54 8.12 -6.61
C ILE A 91 -9.37 8.08 -7.59
N LEU A 92 -9.60 8.18 -8.89
CA LEU A 92 -8.57 8.10 -9.92
C LEU A 92 -7.58 9.27 -9.82
N ASP A 93 -8.06 10.49 -9.56
CA ASP A 93 -7.22 11.66 -9.32
C ASP A 93 -6.25 11.45 -8.14
N ARG A 94 -6.74 10.83 -7.03
CA ARG A 94 -5.96 10.57 -5.81
C ARG A 94 -5.08 9.32 -5.91
N PHE A 95 -5.49 8.34 -6.69
CA PHE A 95 -4.79 7.06 -6.81
C PHE A 95 -3.38 7.20 -7.37
N SER A 96 -3.17 8.13 -8.31
CA SER A 96 -1.83 8.42 -8.84
C SER A 96 -0.85 8.86 -7.75
N ALA A 97 -1.29 9.70 -6.82
CA ALA A 97 -0.46 10.15 -5.70
C ALA A 97 -0.12 9.00 -4.73
N THR A 98 -1.09 8.14 -4.41
CA THR A 98 -0.85 6.93 -3.61
C THR A 98 0.14 5.99 -4.30
N LEU A 99 0.00 5.77 -5.61
CA LEU A 99 0.93 4.91 -6.36
C LEU A 99 2.36 5.46 -6.38
N ILE A 100 2.54 6.76 -6.53
CA ILE A 100 3.85 7.41 -6.48
C ILE A 100 4.49 7.20 -5.11
N LEU A 101 3.76 7.45 -4.03
CA LEU A 101 4.26 7.28 -2.66
C LEU A 101 4.57 5.80 -2.36
N ALA A 102 3.58 4.92 -2.52
CA ALA A 102 3.72 3.49 -2.21
C ALA A 102 4.74 2.80 -3.14
N GLY A 103 4.74 3.14 -4.43
CA GLY A 103 5.71 2.61 -5.39
C GLY A 103 7.14 3.01 -5.05
N THR A 104 7.37 4.29 -4.73
CA THR A 104 8.70 4.76 -4.31
C THR A 104 9.15 4.10 -3.01
N ALA A 105 8.27 4.04 -2.00
CA ALA A 105 8.57 3.38 -0.74
C ALA A 105 8.86 1.88 -0.93
N PHE A 106 8.13 1.20 -1.81
CA PHE A 106 8.35 -0.20 -2.14
C PHE A 106 9.70 -0.45 -2.83
N VAL A 107 10.06 0.40 -3.78
CA VAL A 107 11.39 0.34 -4.43
C VAL A 107 12.50 0.57 -3.40
N LEU A 108 12.36 1.59 -2.54
CA LEU A 108 13.33 1.89 -1.49
C LEU A 108 13.49 0.72 -0.50
N CYS A 109 12.38 0.19 0.04
CA CYS A 109 12.45 -0.91 1.00
C CYS A 109 13.01 -2.19 0.37
N SER A 110 12.70 -2.47 -0.89
CA SER A 110 13.22 -3.64 -1.60
C SER A 110 14.72 -3.52 -1.83
N LEU A 111 15.18 -2.40 -2.36
CA LEU A 111 16.61 -2.18 -2.62
C LEU A 111 17.42 -2.16 -1.31
N LEU A 112 17.03 -1.31 -0.37
CA LEU A 112 17.76 -1.17 0.89
C LEU A 112 17.70 -2.44 1.74
N GLY A 113 16.55 -3.10 1.78
CA GLY A 113 16.37 -4.35 2.53
C GLY A 113 17.21 -5.50 1.96
N ILE A 114 17.19 -5.70 0.65
CA ILE A 114 18.02 -6.74 0.01
C ILE A 114 19.51 -6.41 0.19
N LEU A 115 19.93 -5.18 -0.07
CA LEU A 115 21.32 -4.76 0.11
C LEU A 115 21.80 -4.96 1.54
N ALA A 116 21.02 -4.53 2.53
CA ALA A 116 21.31 -4.72 3.94
C ALA A 116 21.41 -6.20 4.32
N GLY A 117 20.47 -7.03 3.85
CA GLY A 117 20.48 -8.47 4.10
C GLY A 117 21.70 -9.18 3.49
N VAL A 118 22.05 -8.85 2.24
CA VAL A 118 23.23 -9.41 1.56
C VAL A 118 24.52 -9.02 2.26
N VAL A 119 24.71 -7.72 2.60
CA VAL A 119 25.91 -7.23 3.27
C VAL A 119 26.03 -7.85 4.67
N SER A 120 24.92 -7.94 5.40
CA SER A 120 24.86 -8.57 6.73
C SER A 120 25.22 -10.05 6.66
N ALA A 121 24.71 -10.81 5.69
CA ALA A 121 25.05 -12.23 5.51
C ALA A 121 26.51 -12.44 5.07
N ALA A 122 27.01 -11.61 4.15
CA ALA A 122 28.38 -11.71 3.65
C ALA A 122 29.43 -11.40 4.72
N ARG A 123 29.08 -10.61 5.75
CA ARG A 123 29.95 -10.24 6.87
C ARG A 123 29.40 -10.76 8.21
N GLN A 124 28.91 -12.00 8.19
CA GLN A 124 28.29 -12.63 9.35
C GLN A 124 29.13 -12.47 10.64
N TYR A 125 28.49 -12.06 11.73
CA TYR A 125 29.08 -11.75 13.05
C TYR A 125 30.07 -10.58 13.09
N GLY A 126 30.35 -9.94 11.97
CA GLY A 126 31.22 -8.75 11.91
C GLY A 126 30.48 -7.47 12.39
N LEU A 127 31.23 -6.37 12.49
CA LEU A 127 30.67 -5.07 12.91
C LEU A 127 29.54 -4.58 11.97
N ALA A 128 29.68 -4.80 10.66
CA ALA A 128 28.64 -4.43 9.70
C ALA A 128 27.34 -5.21 9.94
N ASP A 129 27.42 -6.53 10.20
CA ASP A 129 26.26 -7.35 10.52
C ASP A 129 25.57 -6.86 11.81
N LYS A 130 26.33 -6.59 12.85
CA LYS A 130 25.80 -6.08 14.12
C LYS A 130 25.14 -4.71 13.96
N ALA A 131 25.78 -3.79 13.24
CA ALA A 131 25.25 -2.44 13.01
C ALA A 131 23.95 -2.48 12.17
N ILE A 132 23.94 -3.25 11.07
CA ILE A 132 22.74 -3.42 10.24
C ILE A 132 21.62 -4.06 11.07
N THR A 133 21.91 -5.11 11.81
CA THR A 133 20.90 -5.78 12.65
C THR A 133 20.33 -4.83 13.70
N PHE A 134 21.15 -4.00 14.33
CA PHE A 134 20.71 -2.98 15.29
C PHE A 134 19.76 -1.96 14.63
N VAL A 135 20.16 -1.38 13.49
CA VAL A 135 19.32 -0.42 12.74
C VAL A 135 18.01 -1.05 12.27
N VAL A 136 18.05 -2.30 11.79
CA VAL A 136 16.87 -3.07 11.36
C VAL A 136 15.90 -3.27 12.53
N ILE A 137 16.40 -3.67 13.69
CA ILE A 137 15.56 -3.86 14.90
C ILE A 137 14.91 -2.54 15.31
N LEU A 138 15.68 -1.46 15.37
CA LEU A 138 15.14 -0.13 15.66
C LEU A 138 14.06 0.28 14.66
N GLY A 139 14.32 0.09 13.35
CA GLY A 139 13.39 0.46 12.29
C GLY A 139 12.06 -0.30 12.35
N ILE A 140 12.08 -1.59 12.72
CA ILE A 140 10.85 -2.38 12.87
C ILE A 140 10.10 -2.01 14.16
N SER A 141 10.79 -1.58 15.20
CA SER A 141 10.21 -1.28 16.51
C SER A 141 9.47 0.06 16.56
N VAL A 142 9.77 0.96 15.62
CA VAL A 142 9.18 2.31 15.58
C VAL A 142 8.02 2.33 14.57
N PRO A 143 6.81 2.74 14.99
CA PRO A 143 5.69 2.90 14.04
C PRO A 143 6.02 3.93 12.95
N SER A 144 5.70 3.62 11.68
CA SER A 144 6.03 4.48 10.54
C SER A 144 5.47 5.90 10.64
N PHE A 145 4.25 6.05 11.15
CA PHE A 145 3.64 7.37 11.36
C PHE A 145 4.39 8.21 12.41
N PHE A 146 4.85 7.57 13.50
CA PHE A 146 5.65 8.25 14.52
C PHE A 146 7.00 8.67 13.98
N LEU A 147 7.67 7.81 13.21
CA LEU A 147 8.91 8.15 12.50
C LEU A 147 8.67 9.34 11.55
N GLY A 148 7.57 9.33 10.80
CA GLY A 148 7.17 10.44 9.94
C GLY A 148 7.04 11.76 10.69
N MET A 149 6.36 11.77 11.83
CA MET A 149 6.24 12.97 12.68
C MET A 149 7.61 13.44 13.20
N MET A 150 8.49 12.52 13.63
CA MET A 150 9.84 12.87 14.06
C MET A 150 10.69 13.45 12.91
N MET A 151 10.54 12.89 11.70
CA MET A 151 11.21 13.42 10.51
C MET A 151 10.72 14.83 10.17
N ILE A 152 9.43 15.11 10.25
CA ILE A 152 8.87 16.46 10.06
C ILE A 152 9.50 17.42 11.08
N LEU A 153 9.45 17.05 12.37
CA LEU A 153 9.98 17.91 13.44
C LEU A 153 11.46 18.23 13.23
N LEU A 154 12.28 17.23 12.93
CA LEU A 154 13.72 17.40 12.78
C LEU A 154 14.11 18.05 11.45
N PHE A 155 13.67 17.45 10.33
CA PHE A 155 14.16 17.84 9.01
C PHE A 155 13.39 18.98 8.35
N ALA A 156 12.08 19.13 8.64
CA ALA A 156 11.30 20.19 8.06
C ALA A 156 11.24 21.44 8.96
N VAL A 157 11.01 21.26 10.28
CA VAL A 157 10.82 22.40 11.20
C VAL A 157 12.16 22.93 11.71
N GLN A 158 13.02 22.07 12.28
CA GLN A 158 14.27 22.52 12.87
C GLN A 158 15.36 22.81 11.83
N LEU A 159 15.62 21.85 10.93
CA LEU A 159 16.69 21.97 9.92
C LEU A 159 16.23 22.66 8.65
N ARG A 160 14.93 22.69 8.36
CA ARG A 160 14.34 23.32 7.16
C ARG A 160 14.89 22.76 5.84
N TRP A 161 15.27 21.48 5.81
CA TRP A 161 15.82 20.84 4.62
C TRP A 161 14.73 20.39 3.65
N PHE A 162 13.58 19.96 4.20
CA PHE A 162 12.45 19.43 3.43
C PHE A 162 11.16 20.15 3.74
N PRO A 163 10.17 20.09 2.84
CA PRO A 163 8.84 20.64 3.08
C PRO A 163 8.10 19.83 4.16
N VAL A 164 7.21 20.50 4.89
CA VAL A 164 6.44 19.90 6.00
C VAL A 164 5.37 18.93 5.48
N SER A 165 4.69 19.28 4.38
CA SER A 165 3.49 18.55 3.91
C SER A 165 3.17 18.81 2.45
N GLY A 166 2.23 18.02 1.90
CA GLY A 166 1.78 18.12 0.52
C GLY A 166 2.64 17.34 -0.46
N MET A 167 2.20 17.28 -1.71
CA MET A 167 2.90 16.63 -2.81
C MET A 167 3.74 17.60 -3.62
N TYR A 168 3.35 18.88 -3.63
CA TYR A 168 4.00 19.97 -4.35
C TYR A 168 3.94 21.27 -3.55
N SER A 169 4.84 22.19 -3.87
CA SER A 169 4.83 23.54 -3.34
C SER A 169 3.61 24.32 -3.84
N ILE A 170 2.95 25.08 -2.95
CA ILE A 170 1.77 25.88 -3.28
C ILE A 170 2.14 27.02 -4.24
N TRP A 171 3.38 27.53 -4.14
CA TRP A 171 3.87 28.66 -4.91
C TRP A 171 4.90 28.18 -5.94
N GLY A 172 4.46 27.96 -7.18
CA GLY A 172 5.36 27.66 -8.31
C GLY A 172 5.97 26.25 -8.31
N GLY A 173 5.36 25.30 -7.60
CA GLY A 173 5.74 23.88 -7.62
C GLY A 173 5.06 23.11 -8.76
N GLY A 174 5.40 21.82 -8.88
CA GLY A 174 4.81 20.91 -9.86
C GLY A 174 5.82 20.26 -10.80
N ASP A 175 7.09 20.64 -10.68
CA ASP A 175 8.18 19.97 -11.40
C ASP A 175 8.70 18.72 -10.64
N LEU A 176 9.52 17.94 -11.32
CA LEU A 176 10.09 16.72 -10.76
C LEU A 176 11.00 16.96 -9.53
N PRO A 177 11.88 17.98 -9.48
CA PRO A 177 12.64 18.31 -8.29
C PRO A 177 11.78 18.63 -7.07
N ASP A 178 10.69 19.38 -7.24
CA ASP A 178 9.74 19.69 -6.17
C ASP A 178 9.05 18.44 -5.65
N LEU A 179 8.57 17.57 -6.56
CA LEU A 179 8.01 16.27 -6.20
C LEU A 179 8.99 15.43 -5.37
N ILE A 180 10.25 15.31 -5.80
CA ILE A 180 11.26 14.52 -5.10
C ILE A 180 11.49 15.06 -3.69
N ARG A 181 11.54 16.39 -3.50
CA ARG A 181 11.70 17.00 -2.17
C ARG A 181 10.54 16.67 -1.25
N HIS A 182 9.29 16.73 -1.74
CA HIS A 182 8.09 16.40 -0.97
C HIS A 182 7.95 14.91 -0.72
N LEU A 183 8.38 14.04 -1.64
CA LEU A 183 8.26 12.60 -1.59
C LEU A 183 9.31 11.96 -0.66
N THR A 184 10.48 12.58 -0.47
CA THR A 184 11.63 11.95 0.22
C THR A 184 11.30 11.50 1.63
N MET A 185 10.79 12.39 2.50
CA MET A 185 10.47 12.03 3.87
C MET A 185 9.31 11.02 3.99
N PRO A 186 8.16 11.22 3.30
CA PRO A 186 7.07 10.26 3.33
C PRO A 186 7.49 8.87 2.85
N ALA A 187 8.22 8.78 1.73
CA ALA A 187 8.66 7.49 1.18
C ALA A 187 9.67 6.77 2.10
N LEU A 188 10.60 7.50 2.70
CA LEU A 188 11.52 6.94 3.70
C LEU A 188 10.76 6.45 4.94
N ALA A 189 9.88 7.25 5.52
CA ALA A 189 9.12 6.85 6.70
C ALA A 189 8.26 5.60 6.44
N LEU A 190 7.61 5.53 5.27
CA LEU A 190 6.82 4.37 4.86
C LEU A 190 7.68 3.13 4.63
N SER A 191 8.89 3.28 4.10
CA SER A 191 9.77 2.17 3.72
C SER A 191 10.46 1.48 4.88
N VAL A 192 10.72 2.16 6.02
CA VAL A 192 11.62 1.69 7.09
C VAL A 192 11.23 0.34 7.65
N VAL A 193 9.95 0.14 8.01
CA VAL A 193 9.47 -1.12 8.60
C VAL A 193 9.64 -2.27 7.62
N ALA A 194 9.20 -2.09 6.38
CA ALA A 194 9.33 -3.10 5.33
C ALA A 194 10.80 -3.40 5.00
N THR A 195 11.67 -2.37 4.97
CA THR A 195 13.12 -2.52 4.82
C THR A 195 13.69 -3.48 5.86
N GLY A 196 13.32 -3.30 7.12
CA GLY A 196 13.79 -4.14 8.20
C GLY A 196 13.35 -5.60 8.06
N VAL A 197 12.11 -5.85 7.67
CA VAL A 197 11.60 -7.21 7.45
C VAL A 197 12.31 -7.87 6.27
N ILE A 198 12.42 -7.15 5.13
CA ILE A 198 13.11 -7.65 3.93
C ILE A 198 14.59 -7.93 4.25
N ALA A 199 15.29 -7.04 4.97
CA ALA A 199 16.69 -7.23 5.33
C ALA A 199 16.92 -8.50 6.16
N ARG A 200 16.08 -8.74 7.17
CA ARG A 200 16.16 -9.93 8.03
C ARG A 200 15.95 -11.22 7.24
N LEU A 201 14.90 -11.26 6.41
CA LEU A 201 14.58 -12.45 5.61
C LEU A 201 15.60 -12.67 4.51
N SER A 202 16.06 -11.62 3.85
CA SER A 202 17.15 -11.70 2.85
C SER A 202 18.46 -12.20 3.47
N ARG A 203 18.79 -11.74 4.69
CA ARG A 203 19.97 -12.26 5.43
C ARG A 203 19.83 -13.77 5.69
N GLY A 204 18.67 -14.24 6.14
CA GLY A 204 18.43 -15.66 6.38
C GLY A 204 18.59 -16.49 5.10
N ALA A 205 17.92 -16.10 4.03
CA ALA A 205 18.02 -16.76 2.72
C ALA A 205 19.44 -16.79 2.16
N MET A 206 20.18 -15.69 2.29
CA MET A 206 21.57 -15.62 1.85
C MET A 206 22.48 -16.55 2.66
N LEU A 207 22.32 -16.61 3.99
CA LEU A 207 23.12 -17.51 4.84
C LEU A 207 22.88 -18.98 4.53
N GLU A 208 21.64 -19.35 4.22
CA GLU A 208 21.29 -20.71 3.79
C GLU A 208 21.98 -21.06 2.47
N VAL A 209 21.85 -20.17 1.46
CA VAL A 209 22.45 -20.39 0.14
C VAL A 209 23.97 -20.41 0.19
N LEU A 210 24.61 -19.53 0.96
CA LEU A 210 26.07 -19.45 1.08
C LEU A 210 26.73 -20.73 1.64
N ARG A 211 25.95 -21.62 2.28
CA ARG A 211 26.39 -22.91 2.80
C ARG A 211 26.24 -24.07 1.82
N GLN A 212 25.59 -23.87 0.67
CA GLN A 212 25.30 -24.91 -0.31
C GLN A 212 26.54 -25.32 -1.11
N ASP A 213 26.58 -26.56 -1.59
CA ASP A 213 27.75 -27.15 -2.24
C ASP A 213 28.12 -26.49 -3.56
N PHE A 214 27.15 -25.96 -4.32
CA PHE A 214 27.45 -25.22 -5.55
C PHE A 214 28.23 -23.93 -5.29
N ILE A 215 28.04 -23.28 -4.13
CA ILE A 215 28.82 -22.11 -3.71
C ILE A 215 30.25 -22.55 -3.35
N ARG A 216 30.42 -23.68 -2.64
CA ARG A 216 31.75 -24.24 -2.37
C ARG A 216 32.49 -24.58 -3.65
N THR A 217 31.80 -25.18 -4.62
CA THR A 217 32.34 -25.49 -5.94
C THR A 217 32.76 -24.22 -6.70
N ALA A 218 31.95 -23.15 -6.67
CA ALA A 218 32.30 -21.89 -7.31
C ALA A 218 33.57 -21.27 -6.71
N ARG A 219 33.71 -21.30 -5.38
CA ARG A 219 34.92 -20.85 -4.66
C ARG A 219 36.14 -21.73 -5.00
N ALA A 220 35.98 -23.06 -5.03
CA ALA A 220 37.04 -23.98 -5.41
C ALA A 220 37.55 -23.78 -6.84
N LYS A 221 36.68 -23.33 -7.78
CA LYS A 221 37.02 -22.92 -9.13
C LYS A 221 37.68 -21.55 -9.26
N GLY A 222 37.95 -20.86 -8.13
CA GLY A 222 38.61 -19.55 -8.09
C GLY A 222 37.70 -18.37 -8.48
N VAL A 223 36.39 -18.53 -8.47
CA VAL A 223 35.46 -17.41 -8.75
C VAL A 223 35.61 -16.35 -7.65
N HIS A 224 35.82 -15.10 -8.06
CA HIS A 224 35.99 -13.97 -7.12
C HIS A 224 34.77 -13.81 -6.18
N GLU A 225 35.02 -13.60 -4.88
CA GLU A 225 33.99 -13.62 -3.83
C GLU A 225 32.82 -12.67 -4.09
N ARG A 226 33.08 -11.48 -4.66
CA ARG A 226 32.03 -10.55 -5.05
C ARG A 226 31.06 -11.17 -6.08
N ARG A 227 31.57 -11.95 -7.04
CA ARG A 227 30.76 -12.64 -8.03
C ARG A 227 30.02 -13.84 -7.43
N VAL A 228 30.63 -14.52 -6.45
CA VAL A 228 29.97 -15.58 -5.68
C VAL A 228 28.76 -15.02 -4.93
N ILE A 229 28.89 -13.89 -4.22
CA ILE A 229 27.83 -13.30 -3.43
C ILE A 229 26.72 -12.71 -4.31
N TRP A 230 27.06 -11.79 -5.20
CA TRP A 230 26.07 -11.03 -5.98
C TRP A 230 25.55 -11.76 -7.22
N GLY A 231 26.36 -12.62 -7.84
CA GLY A 231 26.01 -13.35 -9.07
C GLY A 231 25.38 -14.72 -8.81
N HIS A 232 25.95 -15.49 -7.87
CA HIS A 232 25.51 -16.86 -7.62
C HIS A 232 24.57 -16.94 -6.41
N ALA A 233 24.98 -16.45 -5.25
CA ALA A 233 24.24 -16.63 -4.01
C ALA A 233 22.96 -15.77 -4.01
N LEU A 234 23.04 -14.49 -4.35
CA LEU A 234 21.86 -13.61 -4.38
C LEU A 234 20.82 -14.13 -5.37
N ARG A 235 21.25 -14.54 -6.57
CA ARG A 235 20.33 -15.08 -7.59
C ARG A 235 19.56 -16.30 -7.09
N ALA A 236 20.22 -17.20 -6.37
CA ALA A 236 19.58 -18.36 -5.76
C ALA A 236 18.66 -17.98 -4.59
N ALA A 237 19.10 -17.03 -3.75
CA ALA A 237 18.32 -16.54 -2.63
C ALA A 237 17.06 -15.76 -3.05
N MET A 238 17.04 -15.16 -4.26
CA MET A 238 15.88 -14.42 -4.76
C MET A 238 14.60 -15.28 -4.84
N VAL A 239 14.71 -16.57 -5.02
CA VAL A 239 13.56 -17.50 -5.01
C VAL A 239 12.78 -17.39 -3.68
N SER A 240 13.50 -17.28 -2.56
CA SER A 240 12.90 -17.13 -1.23
C SER A 240 12.57 -15.66 -0.89
N ILE A 241 13.26 -14.68 -1.50
CA ILE A 241 13.07 -13.24 -1.21
C ILE A 241 11.84 -12.69 -1.94
N ILE A 242 11.59 -13.08 -3.19
CA ILE A 242 10.51 -12.52 -4.01
C ILE A 242 9.12 -12.69 -3.40
N PRO A 243 8.74 -13.84 -2.83
CA PRO A 243 7.48 -13.99 -2.10
C PRO A 243 7.32 -12.97 -0.97
N VAL A 244 8.42 -12.70 -0.25
CA VAL A 244 8.44 -11.70 0.83
C VAL A 244 8.20 -10.30 0.30
N LEU A 245 8.80 -9.94 -0.84
CA LEU A 245 8.57 -8.64 -1.49
C LEU A 245 7.08 -8.46 -1.83
N GLY A 246 6.43 -9.51 -2.33
CA GLY A 246 4.99 -9.48 -2.61
C GLY A 246 4.15 -9.17 -1.38
N ILE A 247 4.43 -9.83 -0.26
CA ILE A 247 3.74 -9.57 1.02
C ILE A 247 4.02 -8.13 1.48
N GLN A 248 5.28 -7.68 1.41
CA GLN A 248 5.66 -6.34 1.86
C GLN A 248 5.04 -5.22 1.01
N ALA A 249 4.81 -5.44 -0.28
CA ALA A 249 4.12 -4.46 -1.11
C ALA A 249 2.68 -4.21 -0.63
N GLY A 250 1.97 -5.26 -0.19
CA GLY A 250 0.66 -5.12 0.43
C GLY A 250 0.70 -4.32 1.74
N PHE A 251 1.71 -4.59 2.60
CA PHE A 251 1.90 -3.82 3.83
C PHE A 251 2.24 -2.34 3.57
N VAL A 252 3.07 -2.06 2.56
CA VAL A 252 3.41 -0.68 2.16
C VAL A 252 2.16 0.05 1.67
N LEU A 253 1.33 -0.59 0.83
CA LEU A 253 0.10 0.02 0.33
C LEU A 253 -0.89 0.32 1.48
N SER A 254 -1.07 -0.62 2.42
CA SER A 254 -1.92 -0.41 3.60
C SER A 254 -1.36 0.65 4.55
N GLY A 255 -0.04 0.70 4.73
CA GLY A 255 0.65 1.68 5.56
C GLY A 255 0.65 3.09 4.98
N ALA A 256 0.44 3.23 3.66
CA ALA A 256 0.41 4.52 2.98
C ALA A 256 -0.65 5.45 3.58
N VAL A 257 -1.81 4.93 4.01
CA VAL A 257 -2.90 5.72 4.62
C VAL A 257 -2.38 6.58 5.78
N TYR A 258 -1.62 5.99 6.71
CA TYR A 258 -1.10 6.74 7.87
C TYR A 258 -0.09 7.81 7.46
N ILE A 259 0.75 7.51 6.46
CA ILE A 259 1.75 8.47 5.97
C ILE A 259 1.10 9.58 5.17
N GLU A 260 0.08 9.27 4.37
CA GLU A 260 -0.72 10.27 3.66
C GLU A 260 -1.38 11.26 4.63
N MET A 261 -1.87 10.78 5.77
CA MET A 261 -2.42 11.64 6.82
C MET A 261 -1.36 12.52 7.48
N VAL A 262 -0.23 11.95 7.88
CA VAL A 262 0.85 12.66 8.59
C VAL A 262 1.45 13.76 7.70
N PHE A 263 1.74 13.45 6.44
CA PHE A 263 2.36 14.39 5.49
C PHE A 263 1.34 15.18 4.65
N GLN A 264 0.05 15.02 4.91
CA GLN A 264 -1.03 15.60 4.11
C GLN A 264 -0.87 15.32 2.60
N TRP A 265 -0.37 14.13 2.28
CA TRP A 265 -0.22 13.66 0.91
C TRP A 265 -1.59 13.45 0.27
N PRO A 266 -1.84 13.93 -0.98
CA PRO A 266 -3.18 13.91 -1.57
C PRO A 266 -3.58 12.53 -2.14
N GLY A 267 -3.44 11.47 -1.34
CA GLY A 267 -3.73 10.10 -1.73
C GLY A 267 -5.14 9.63 -1.40
N VAL A 268 -5.43 8.38 -1.83
CA VAL A 268 -6.73 7.71 -1.62
C VAL A 268 -6.99 7.42 -0.14
N GLY A 269 -5.95 7.04 0.61
CA GLY A 269 -6.09 6.76 2.04
C GLY A 269 -6.55 7.98 2.83
N ARG A 270 -5.94 9.13 2.57
CA ARG A 270 -6.38 10.40 3.16
C ARG A 270 -7.81 10.77 2.73
N MET A 271 -8.12 10.62 1.44
CA MET A 271 -9.48 10.85 0.92
C MET A 271 -10.52 9.99 1.68
N LEU A 272 -10.22 8.71 1.93
CA LEU A 272 -11.10 7.82 2.68
C LEU A 272 -11.32 8.29 4.14
N VAL A 273 -10.25 8.70 4.83
CA VAL A 273 -10.36 9.24 6.20
C VAL A 273 -11.19 10.51 6.21
N ASP A 274 -10.94 11.45 5.29
CA ASP A 274 -11.73 12.67 5.15
C ASP A 274 -13.20 12.35 4.83
N GLY A 275 -13.47 11.35 3.97
CA GLY A 275 -14.80 10.86 3.66
C GLY A 275 -15.53 10.29 4.89
N ILE A 276 -14.85 9.50 5.72
CA ILE A 276 -15.40 8.97 6.98
C ILE A 276 -15.78 10.12 7.93
N LEU A 277 -14.89 11.09 8.12
CA LEU A 277 -15.12 12.24 9.00
C LEU A 277 -16.28 13.10 8.50
N LYS A 278 -16.47 13.22 7.18
CA LYS A 278 -17.58 13.96 6.55
C LYS A 278 -18.84 13.10 6.36
N ARG A 279 -18.81 11.82 6.75
CA ARG A 279 -19.90 10.84 6.55
C ARG A 279 -20.31 10.66 5.09
N ASP A 280 -19.38 10.77 4.17
CA ASP A 280 -19.61 10.56 2.74
C ASP A 280 -19.61 9.07 2.41
N ILE A 281 -20.78 8.46 2.55
CA ILE A 281 -20.95 7.00 2.47
C ILE A 281 -20.50 6.46 1.12
N LEU A 282 -20.95 7.07 0.01
CA LEU A 282 -20.62 6.59 -1.33
C LEU A 282 -19.12 6.73 -1.64
N LEU A 283 -18.47 7.82 -1.19
CA LEU A 283 -17.03 8.00 -1.35
C LEU A 283 -16.25 6.92 -0.60
N VAL A 284 -16.66 6.62 0.65
CA VAL A 284 -15.99 5.60 1.46
C VAL A 284 -16.22 4.19 0.91
N GLN A 285 -17.47 3.84 0.58
CA GLN A 285 -17.80 2.53 0.00
C GLN A 285 -17.06 2.30 -1.32
N GLY A 286 -17.17 3.25 -2.25
CA GLY A 286 -16.51 3.18 -3.55
C GLY A 286 -14.99 3.12 -3.42
N GLY A 287 -14.41 3.98 -2.58
CA GLY A 287 -12.96 4.04 -2.38
C GLY A 287 -12.38 2.77 -1.73
N VAL A 288 -13.05 2.21 -0.71
CA VAL A 288 -12.60 0.95 -0.08
C VAL A 288 -12.67 -0.21 -1.06
N VAL A 289 -13.76 -0.35 -1.82
CA VAL A 289 -13.89 -1.41 -2.84
C VAL A 289 -12.85 -1.25 -3.94
N PHE A 290 -12.59 -0.02 -4.38
CA PHE A 290 -11.54 0.26 -5.38
C PHE A 290 -10.16 -0.14 -4.87
N VAL A 291 -9.77 0.29 -3.66
CA VAL A 291 -8.48 -0.08 -3.05
C VAL A 291 -8.36 -1.59 -2.87
N ALA A 292 -9.44 -2.26 -2.43
CA ALA A 292 -9.48 -3.70 -2.31
C ALA A 292 -9.28 -4.41 -3.66
N ALA A 293 -9.93 -3.94 -4.72
CA ALA A 293 -9.77 -4.47 -6.08
C ALA A 293 -8.32 -4.28 -6.58
N CYS A 294 -7.72 -3.11 -6.36
CA CYS A 294 -6.31 -2.85 -6.67
C CYS A 294 -5.37 -3.78 -5.88
N TYR A 295 -5.62 -3.99 -4.59
CA TYR A 295 -4.84 -4.90 -3.75
C TYR A 295 -4.92 -6.34 -4.23
N VAL A 296 -6.12 -6.83 -4.54
CA VAL A 296 -6.33 -8.17 -5.10
C VAL A 296 -5.64 -8.32 -6.46
N GLY A 297 -5.79 -7.33 -7.34
CA GLY A 297 -5.12 -7.29 -8.64
C GLY A 297 -3.59 -7.32 -8.49
N PHE A 298 -3.05 -6.53 -7.57
CA PHE A 298 -1.62 -6.52 -7.26
C PHE A 298 -1.14 -7.89 -6.76
N ASN A 299 -1.85 -8.55 -5.84
CA ASN A 299 -1.50 -9.89 -5.37
C ASN A 299 -1.50 -10.92 -6.51
N ILE A 300 -2.45 -10.85 -7.44
CA ILE A 300 -2.46 -11.72 -8.62
C ILE A 300 -1.19 -11.49 -9.47
N VAL A 301 -0.78 -10.24 -9.68
CA VAL A 301 0.46 -9.92 -10.41
C VAL A 301 1.69 -10.51 -9.70
N VAL A 302 1.76 -10.40 -8.38
CA VAL A 302 2.84 -10.98 -7.57
C VAL A 302 2.85 -12.51 -7.67
N ASP A 303 1.70 -13.16 -7.55
CA ASP A 303 1.55 -14.61 -7.68
C ASP A 303 1.99 -15.11 -9.08
N VAL A 304 1.61 -14.38 -10.13
CA VAL A 304 2.06 -14.68 -11.49
C VAL A 304 3.57 -14.52 -11.63
N ALA A 305 4.14 -13.43 -11.10
CA ALA A 305 5.57 -13.20 -11.11
C ALA A 305 6.34 -14.32 -10.37
N GLN A 306 5.84 -14.76 -9.22
CA GLN A 306 6.39 -15.90 -8.48
C GLN A 306 6.33 -17.20 -9.29
N SER A 307 5.19 -17.48 -9.94
CA SER A 307 5.02 -18.71 -10.75
C SER A 307 5.90 -18.73 -11.99
N LEU A 308 6.36 -17.57 -12.47
CA LEU A 308 7.34 -17.47 -13.57
C LEU A 308 8.76 -17.79 -13.10
N LEU A 309 9.08 -17.46 -11.86
CA LEU A 309 10.41 -17.65 -11.27
C LEU A 309 10.61 -19.03 -10.65
N ASP A 310 9.55 -19.60 -10.07
CA ASP A 310 9.55 -20.97 -9.54
C ASP A 310 8.46 -21.82 -10.23
N PRO A 311 8.84 -22.63 -11.24
CA PRO A 311 7.91 -23.52 -11.94
C PRO A 311 7.24 -24.56 -11.03
N ARG A 312 7.76 -24.83 -9.82
CA ARG A 312 7.23 -25.84 -8.90
C ARG A 312 5.91 -25.41 -8.24
N ILE A 313 5.59 -24.12 -8.26
CA ILE A 313 4.36 -23.57 -7.69
C ILE A 313 3.15 -23.74 -8.65
N ARG A 314 3.36 -24.26 -9.85
CA ARG A 314 2.32 -24.39 -10.89
C ARG A 314 1.41 -25.63 -10.74
N THR A 315 1.63 -26.48 -9.74
CA THR A 315 0.81 -27.67 -9.49
C THR A 315 -0.33 -27.44 -8.51
#